data_20d06a8cd0b7f04c0e24ad9378a41074
#
_entry.id   20d06a8cd0b7f04c0e24ad9378a41074
#
_cell.length_a   1.000
_cell.length_b   1.000
_cell.length_c   1.000
_cell.angle_alpha   90.00
_cell.angle_beta   90.00
_cell.angle_gamma   90.00
#
_symmetry.space_group_name_H-M   'P 1'
#
loop_
_entity.id
_entity.type
_entity.pdbx_description
1 polymer ?
#
loop_
_entity_poly.entity_id
_entity_poly.type
_entity_poly.pdbx_seq_one_letter_code
_entity_poly.pdbx_strand_id
1 'polypeptide(L)'
;MLESYRKVHNISLIIQPGDSFFPIVDAIDSAKKSIQMTIFRMDDPIVKDALSNAVKRGVKVQALVAIDSKGWIKRNKKLSGELAKLGVEVKAQRLKENIKRYHYKMMTVDDKLALILTFNPTKKNLHYARDFGVVLRDKEIVAELNRLFDADWQGIKFKPISSPLVISPYNSRDKIIRLLKSARHSIRILDAKVEDQQAIGVLLKKAAEGCDIKIISRDIDYEGISANLHFRKLARFKLHAKCIVVDGRCFFLGSQNLREVSLDHRREVGILIEDTVIAQRIERIFDEDWNNATEKASGPK
;
A
#
# COMPACT_ATOMS: atom_id res chain seq x y z
N MET A 1 7.35 -25.60 -10.36
CA MET A 1 8.16 -24.51 -10.91
C MET A 1 7.96 -23.28 -10.01
N LEU A 2 9.04 -22.67 -9.54
CA LEU A 2 8.98 -21.39 -8.83
C LEU A 2 8.54 -20.34 -9.85
N GLU A 3 7.38 -19.72 -9.62
CA GLU A 3 7.05 -18.50 -10.37
C GLU A 3 8.15 -17.48 -10.05
N SER A 4 8.93 -17.10 -11.06
CA SER A 4 9.86 -15.99 -10.92
C SER A 4 9.04 -14.70 -10.91
N TYR A 5 9.03 -14.01 -9.77
CA TYR A 5 8.45 -12.68 -9.72
C TYR A 5 9.29 -11.72 -10.55
N ARG A 6 8.64 -10.71 -11.14
CA ARG A 6 9.33 -9.73 -11.98
C ARG A 6 10.35 -8.95 -11.16
N LYS A 7 11.58 -8.86 -11.66
CA LYS A 7 12.58 -7.90 -11.18
C LYS A 7 12.24 -6.53 -11.76
N VAL A 8 12.29 -5.51 -10.93
CA VAL A 8 12.04 -4.12 -11.31
C VAL A 8 13.30 -3.31 -11.02
N HIS A 9 13.80 -2.62 -12.03
CA HIS A 9 14.95 -1.74 -11.89
C HIS A 9 14.48 -0.32 -11.51
N ASN A 10 15.36 0.48 -10.88
CA ASN A 10 15.07 1.86 -10.48
C ASN A 10 13.86 1.99 -9.54
N ILE A 11 13.84 1.17 -8.50
CA ILE A 11 12.91 1.24 -7.40
C ILE A 11 13.59 1.80 -6.15
N SER A 12 12.91 2.68 -5.44
CA SER A 12 13.36 3.20 -4.13
C SER A 12 12.29 2.96 -3.08
N LEU A 13 12.69 2.52 -1.89
CA LEU A 13 11.80 2.28 -0.75
C LEU A 13 11.62 3.57 0.04
N ILE A 14 10.37 3.87 0.40
CA ILE A 14 9.98 4.91 1.35
C ILE A 14 9.66 4.25 2.69
N ILE A 15 10.18 4.79 3.80
CA ILE A 15 9.99 4.26 5.15
C ILE A 15 9.45 5.35 6.06
N GLN A 16 8.27 5.11 6.67
CA GLN A 16 7.70 6.02 7.66
C GLN A 16 7.70 5.39 9.07
N PRO A 17 7.95 6.19 10.11
CA PRO A 17 8.50 7.54 10.06
C PRO A 17 9.99 7.49 9.71
N GLY A 18 10.47 8.54 9.09
CA GLY A 18 11.87 8.68 8.67
C GLY A 18 11.96 9.58 7.45
N ASP A 19 11.50 9.10 6.30
CA ASP A 19 11.55 9.85 5.04
C ASP A 19 10.53 11.01 4.99
N SER A 20 9.54 11.04 5.92
CA SER A 20 8.55 12.12 6.03
C SER A 20 7.82 12.39 4.70
N PHE A 21 7.64 13.64 4.32
CA PHE A 21 6.99 14.06 3.08
C PHE A 21 7.95 14.14 1.88
N PHE A 22 9.26 14.10 2.10
CA PHE A 22 10.27 14.36 1.07
C PHE A 22 10.08 13.56 -0.23
N PRO A 23 9.93 12.23 -0.23
CA PRO A 23 9.81 11.50 -1.48
C PRO A 23 8.56 11.87 -2.29
N ILE A 24 7.50 12.32 -1.62
CA ILE A 24 6.25 12.76 -2.27
C ILE A 24 6.45 14.15 -2.88
N VAL A 25 7.08 15.05 -2.13
CA VAL A 25 7.36 16.43 -2.59
C VAL A 25 8.35 16.41 -3.75
N ASP A 26 9.44 15.64 -3.64
CA ASP A 26 10.43 15.50 -4.73
C ASP A 26 9.78 14.99 -6.02
N ALA A 27 8.84 14.03 -5.91
CA ALA A 27 8.10 13.55 -7.06
C ALA A 27 7.22 14.67 -7.68
N ILE A 28 6.49 15.43 -6.86
CA ILE A 28 5.65 16.55 -7.31
C ILE A 28 6.50 17.66 -7.94
N ASP A 29 7.64 18.00 -7.34
CA ASP A 29 8.53 19.06 -7.81
C ASP A 29 9.24 18.68 -9.11
N SER A 30 9.48 17.38 -9.35
CA SER A 30 10.05 16.87 -10.60
C SER A 30 9.10 16.98 -11.80
N ALA A 31 7.79 17.17 -11.56
CA ALA A 31 6.76 17.20 -12.61
C ALA A 31 6.94 18.38 -13.57
N LYS A 32 6.86 18.07 -14.87
CA LYS A 32 6.93 19.05 -15.98
C LYS A 32 5.65 19.14 -16.79
N LYS A 33 4.82 18.08 -16.81
CA LYS A 33 3.63 17.98 -17.65
C LYS A 33 2.38 17.63 -16.87
N SER A 34 2.42 16.56 -16.09
CA SER A 34 1.22 16.00 -15.46
C SER A 34 1.50 15.26 -14.16
N ILE A 35 0.53 15.35 -13.26
CA ILE A 35 0.42 14.53 -12.05
C ILE A 35 -0.97 13.91 -12.03
N GLN A 36 -1.07 12.59 -11.91
CA GLN A 36 -2.31 11.87 -11.64
C GLN A 36 -2.20 11.23 -10.26
N MET A 37 -3.18 11.45 -9.39
CA MET A 37 -3.11 10.91 -8.03
C MET A 37 -4.45 10.44 -7.50
N THR A 38 -4.41 9.41 -6.66
CA THR A 38 -5.58 8.93 -5.94
C THR A 38 -5.38 9.13 -4.44
N ILE A 39 -6.37 9.71 -3.79
CA ILE A 39 -6.25 10.16 -2.41
C ILE A 39 -7.47 9.73 -1.60
N PHE A 40 -7.22 9.10 -0.46
CA PHE A 40 -8.25 8.87 0.55
C PHE A 40 -8.25 9.95 1.63
N ARG A 41 -7.07 10.46 2.02
CA ARG A 41 -6.87 11.58 2.97
C ARG A 41 -5.58 12.32 2.70
N MET A 42 -5.61 13.63 2.93
CA MET A 42 -4.43 14.50 2.90
C MET A 42 -4.67 15.68 3.83
N ASP A 43 -3.77 15.91 4.76
CA ASP A 43 -3.82 17.09 5.65
C ASP A 43 -2.45 17.75 5.84
N ASP A 44 -1.40 17.15 5.25
CA ASP A 44 -0.07 17.75 5.29
C ASP A 44 0.01 19.01 4.44
N PRO A 45 0.39 20.17 5.02
CA PRO A 45 0.43 21.43 4.30
C PRO A 45 1.56 21.47 3.27
N ILE A 46 2.72 20.85 3.54
CA ILE A 46 3.88 20.88 2.64
C ILE A 46 3.56 20.16 1.34
N VAL A 47 2.88 19.03 1.42
CA VAL A 47 2.42 18.29 0.22
C VAL A 47 1.38 19.11 -0.57
N LYS A 48 0.47 19.81 0.12
CA LYS A 48 -0.50 20.72 -0.54
C LYS A 48 0.17 21.89 -1.22
N ASP A 49 1.16 22.50 -0.57
CA ASP A 49 1.93 23.61 -1.14
C ASP A 49 2.73 23.17 -2.37
N ALA A 50 3.34 21.98 -2.34
CA ALA A 50 4.00 21.40 -3.51
C ALA A 50 3.04 21.22 -4.70
N LEU A 51 1.82 20.72 -4.47
CA LEU A 51 0.79 20.60 -5.51
C LEU A 51 0.37 21.97 -6.06
N SER A 52 0.17 22.98 -5.20
CA SER A 52 -0.12 24.35 -5.61
C SER A 52 1.00 24.91 -6.50
N ASN A 53 2.25 24.69 -6.11
CA ASN A 53 3.40 25.13 -6.88
C ASN A 53 3.51 24.40 -8.22
N ALA A 54 3.20 23.09 -8.28
CA ALA A 54 3.14 22.36 -9.54
C ALA A 54 2.09 22.97 -10.49
N VAL A 55 0.88 23.28 -10.00
CA VAL A 55 -0.15 23.95 -10.80
C VAL A 55 0.34 25.32 -11.30
N LYS A 56 0.98 26.13 -10.44
CA LYS A 56 1.56 27.43 -10.84
C LYS A 56 2.64 27.31 -11.91
N ARG A 57 3.37 26.17 -11.96
CA ARG A 57 4.33 25.86 -13.03
C ARG A 57 3.67 25.41 -14.33
N GLY A 58 2.34 25.33 -14.39
CA GLY A 58 1.59 24.86 -15.56
C GLY A 58 1.46 23.33 -15.65
N VAL A 59 1.79 22.59 -14.59
CA VAL A 59 1.61 21.14 -14.54
C VAL A 59 0.12 20.82 -14.41
N LYS A 60 -0.41 19.93 -15.26
CA LYS A 60 -1.77 19.42 -15.13
C LYS A 60 -1.86 18.46 -13.94
N VAL A 61 -2.56 18.84 -12.89
CA VAL A 61 -2.71 18.01 -11.68
C VAL A 61 -4.14 17.49 -11.59
N GLN A 62 -4.30 16.16 -11.59
CA GLN A 62 -5.58 15.47 -11.49
C GLN A 62 -5.64 14.60 -10.23
N ALA A 63 -6.71 14.71 -9.46
CA ALA A 63 -6.90 13.95 -8.22
C ALA A 63 -8.26 13.24 -8.18
N LEU A 64 -8.24 11.93 -7.95
CA LEU A 64 -9.40 11.13 -7.59
C LEU A 64 -9.54 11.07 -6.07
N VAL A 65 -10.65 11.57 -5.53
CA VAL A 65 -10.92 11.59 -4.07
C VAL A 65 -12.11 10.69 -3.75
N ALA A 66 -11.93 9.76 -2.82
CA ALA A 66 -12.97 8.81 -2.40
C ALA A 66 -14.00 9.46 -1.48
N ILE A 67 -15.01 10.14 -2.02
CA ILE A 67 -15.97 10.93 -1.23
C ILE A 67 -17.06 10.11 -0.55
N ASP A 68 -17.44 8.94 -1.09
CA ASP A 68 -18.56 8.13 -0.58
C ASP A 68 -18.16 7.14 0.54
N SER A 69 -17.02 7.36 1.17
CA SER A 69 -16.54 6.49 2.25
C SER A 69 -17.26 6.76 3.58
N LYS A 70 -18.07 5.80 4.05
CA LYS A 70 -18.78 5.89 5.33
C LYS A 70 -17.85 6.36 6.46
N GLY A 71 -18.28 7.38 7.22
CA GLY A 71 -17.51 8.01 8.27
C GLY A 71 -16.49 9.09 7.80
N TRP A 72 -16.31 9.27 6.48
CA TRP A 72 -15.33 10.21 5.91
C TRP A 72 -15.91 11.21 4.90
N ILE A 73 -17.18 11.09 4.56
CA ILE A 73 -17.84 11.89 3.51
C ILE A 73 -17.59 13.38 3.70
N LYS A 74 -17.89 13.93 4.88
CA LYS A 74 -17.72 15.37 5.16
C LYS A 74 -16.27 15.83 5.00
N ARG A 75 -15.31 15.04 5.51
CA ARG A 75 -13.88 15.36 5.44
C ARG A 75 -13.34 15.26 4.02
N ASN A 76 -13.75 14.24 3.26
CA ASN A 76 -13.27 14.06 1.89
C ASN A 76 -13.92 15.05 0.92
N LYS A 77 -15.17 15.48 1.14
CA LYS A 77 -15.76 16.63 0.43
C LYS A 77 -14.99 17.93 0.70
N LYS A 78 -14.59 18.18 1.97
CA LYS A 78 -13.75 19.32 2.32
C LYS A 78 -12.39 19.26 1.61
N LEU A 79 -11.72 18.09 1.63
CA LEU A 79 -10.45 17.88 0.93
C LEU A 79 -10.59 18.17 -0.57
N SER A 80 -11.66 17.67 -1.22
CA SER A 80 -11.91 17.95 -2.65
C SER A 80 -12.00 19.45 -2.92
N GLY A 81 -12.70 20.21 -2.08
CA GLY A 81 -12.80 21.66 -2.21
C GLY A 81 -11.48 22.39 -1.95
N GLU A 82 -10.67 21.92 -1.00
CA GLU A 82 -9.33 22.46 -0.73
C GLU A 82 -8.40 22.26 -1.94
N LEU A 83 -8.37 21.05 -2.51
CA LEU A 83 -7.54 20.75 -3.69
C LEU A 83 -7.99 21.55 -4.92
N ALA A 84 -9.30 21.68 -5.15
CA ALA A 84 -9.83 22.48 -6.26
C ALA A 84 -9.41 23.97 -6.14
N LYS A 85 -9.38 24.54 -4.93
CA LYS A 85 -8.90 25.90 -4.69
C LYS A 85 -7.41 26.08 -5.00
N LEU A 86 -6.62 25.01 -4.97
CA LEU A 86 -5.20 25.01 -5.39
C LEU A 86 -5.03 24.89 -6.91
N GLY A 87 -6.13 24.78 -7.67
CA GLY A 87 -6.11 24.58 -9.12
C GLY A 87 -5.98 23.12 -9.55
N VAL A 88 -6.11 22.17 -8.63
CA VAL A 88 -6.11 20.73 -8.95
C VAL A 88 -7.45 20.36 -9.57
N GLU A 89 -7.44 19.63 -10.68
CA GLU A 89 -8.63 19.05 -11.28
C GLU A 89 -9.09 17.85 -10.43
N VAL A 90 -10.19 18.00 -9.69
CA VAL A 90 -10.65 17.00 -8.73
C VAL A 90 -11.88 16.30 -9.23
N LYS A 91 -11.86 14.95 -9.23
CA LYS A 91 -13.03 14.13 -9.48
C LYS A 91 -13.36 13.26 -8.27
N ALA A 92 -14.62 13.26 -7.92
CA ALA A 92 -15.15 12.44 -6.83
C ALA A 92 -15.28 10.98 -7.29
N GLN A 93 -14.64 10.06 -6.57
CA GLN A 93 -14.88 8.64 -6.80
C GLN A 93 -16.17 8.21 -6.10
N ARG A 94 -17.16 7.84 -6.89
CA ARG A 94 -18.42 7.25 -6.40
C ARG A 94 -18.32 5.74 -6.37
N LEU A 95 -18.95 5.13 -5.38
CA LEU A 95 -19.02 3.67 -5.27
C LEU A 95 -19.65 3.06 -6.53
N LYS A 96 -19.14 1.91 -6.93
CA LYS A 96 -19.68 1.07 -7.99
C LYS A 96 -20.17 -0.24 -7.37
N GLU A 97 -21.03 -0.96 -8.09
CA GLU A 97 -21.63 -2.21 -7.61
C GLU A 97 -20.63 -3.20 -7.04
N ASN A 98 -19.45 -3.33 -7.65
CA ASN A 98 -18.40 -4.26 -7.26
C ASN A 98 -17.27 -3.62 -6.42
N ILE A 99 -17.37 -2.33 -6.08
CA ILE A 99 -16.33 -1.61 -5.35
C ILE A 99 -16.93 -0.92 -4.15
N LYS A 100 -16.83 -1.55 -2.97
CA LYS A 100 -17.37 -1.04 -1.70
C LYS A 100 -16.62 0.21 -1.18
N ARG A 101 -15.41 0.46 -1.66
CA ARG A 101 -14.58 1.63 -1.29
C ARG A 101 -13.39 1.77 -2.23
N TYR A 102 -13.08 3.01 -2.60
CA TYR A 102 -11.80 3.36 -3.18
C TYR A 102 -10.81 3.70 -2.05
N HIS A 103 -9.71 2.96 -1.95
CA HIS A 103 -8.81 3.12 -0.81
C HIS A 103 -7.33 3.08 -1.19
N TYR A 104 -7.00 3.00 -2.47
CA TYR A 104 -5.63 3.02 -2.95
C TYR A 104 -4.99 4.42 -2.89
N LYS A 105 -3.68 4.45 -2.81
CA LYS A 105 -2.86 5.65 -2.72
C LYS A 105 -1.71 5.50 -3.70
N MET A 106 -1.87 6.13 -4.83
CA MET A 106 -0.84 6.17 -5.86
C MET A 106 -0.72 7.56 -6.44
N MET A 107 0.43 7.83 -7.04
CA MET A 107 0.70 9.02 -7.83
C MET A 107 1.52 8.60 -9.05
N THR A 108 1.22 9.16 -10.22
CA THR A 108 2.09 9.08 -11.39
C THR A 108 2.49 10.48 -11.83
N VAL A 109 3.70 10.62 -12.37
CA VAL A 109 4.28 11.89 -12.79
C VAL A 109 4.89 11.74 -14.18
N ASP A 110 4.42 12.57 -15.11
CA ASP A 110 4.95 12.70 -16.48
C ASP A 110 5.09 11.38 -17.25
N ASP A 111 4.27 10.38 -16.97
CA ASP A 111 4.36 9.01 -17.52
C ASP A 111 5.72 8.32 -17.29
N LYS A 112 6.51 8.77 -16.32
CA LYS A 112 7.88 8.33 -16.07
C LYS A 112 8.14 7.81 -14.66
N LEU A 113 7.37 8.27 -13.69
CA LEU A 113 7.54 7.96 -12.28
C LEU A 113 6.21 7.62 -11.65
N ALA A 114 6.20 6.64 -10.76
CA ALA A 114 5.04 6.33 -9.94
C ALA A 114 5.40 6.16 -8.46
N LEU A 115 4.47 6.50 -7.59
CA LEU A 115 4.49 6.18 -6.17
C LEU A 115 3.32 5.25 -5.86
N ILE A 116 3.59 4.19 -5.08
CA ILE A 116 2.58 3.34 -4.46
C ILE A 116 2.81 3.39 -2.96
N LEU A 117 1.79 3.81 -2.19
CA LEU A 117 1.91 4.08 -0.76
C LEU A 117 0.97 3.18 0.05
N THR A 118 1.45 2.69 1.20
CA THR A 118 0.59 2.04 2.19
C THR A 118 -0.21 3.08 2.99
N PHE A 119 0.20 4.35 2.94
CA PHE A 119 -0.28 5.44 3.78
C PHE A 119 -0.91 6.59 2.99
N ASN A 120 -1.57 7.46 3.72
CA ASN A 120 -2.06 8.74 3.23
C ASN A 120 -1.07 9.85 3.59
N PRO A 121 -0.88 10.89 2.78
CA PRO A 121 -0.04 12.04 3.12
C PRO A 121 -0.74 12.91 4.19
N THR A 122 -0.74 12.40 5.42
CA THR A 122 -1.24 13.10 6.60
C THR A 122 -0.12 13.21 7.63
N LYS A 123 -0.11 14.30 8.41
CA LYS A 123 0.86 14.48 9.50
C LYS A 123 1.00 13.22 10.37
N LYS A 124 -0.14 12.57 10.68
CA LYS A 124 -0.14 11.37 11.50
C LYS A 124 0.60 10.19 10.85
N ASN A 125 0.41 9.96 9.56
CA ASN A 125 1.06 8.84 8.88
C ASN A 125 2.53 9.14 8.59
N LEU A 126 2.86 10.38 8.26
CA LEU A 126 4.24 10.78 7.92
C LEU A 126 5.18 10.74 9.14
N HIS A 127 4.66 11.01 10.36
CA HIS A 127 5.53 11.19 11.53
C HIS A 127 5.33 10.16 12.65
N TYR A 128 4.16 9.48 12.70
CA TYR A 128 3.79 8.67 13.88
C TYR A 128 3.30 7.25 13.53
N ALA A 129 3.36 6.86 12.26
CA ALA A 129 2.94 5.53 11.86
C ALA A 129 4.07 4.79 11.16
N ARG A 130 4.19 3.48 11.41
CA ARG A 130 4.98 2.58 10.57
C ARG A 130 4.20 2.33 9.29
N ASP A 131 4.77 2.81 8.19
CA ASP A 131 4.24 2.69 6.85
C ASP A 131 5.38 2.57 5.84
N PHE A 132 5.06 2.13 4.64
CA PHE A 132 6.00 2.02 3.53
C PHE A 132 5.43 2.61 2.25
N GLY A 133 6.29 2.85 1.29
CA GLY A 133 5.96 3.18 -0.07
C GLY A 133 7.09 2.82 -1.00
N VAL A 134 6.84 2.88 -2.29
CA VAL A 134 7.87 2.74 -3.32
C VAL A 134 7.75 3.84 -4.34
N VAL A 135 8.90 4.30 -4.81
CA VAL A 135 9.05 5.15 -6.00
C VAL A 135 9.57 4.27 -7.12
N LEU A 136 8.92 4.29 -8.26
CA LEU A 136 9.15 3.41 -9.39
C LEU A 136 9.39 4.23 -10.65
N ARG A 137 10.34 3.80 -11.51
CA ARG A 137 10.58 4.38 -12.83
C ARG A 137 10.47 3.36 -13.96
N ASP A 138 9.77 2.27 -13.74
CA ASP A 138 9.45 1.26 -14.74
C ASP A 138 8.28 1.73 -15.62
N LYS A 139 8.53 1.89 -16.94
CA LYS A 139 7.56 2.45 -17.88
C LYS A 139 6.27 1.63 -17.99
N GLU A 140 6.34 0.31 -17.93
CA GLU A 140 5.16 -0.56 -18.06
C GLU A 140 4.29 -0.47 -16.81
N ILE A 141 4.90 -0.42 -15.62
CA ILE A 141 4.18 -0.25 -14.36
C ILE A 141 3.51 1.13 -14.32
N VAL A 142 4.22 2.18 -14.71
CA VAL A 142 3.67 3.54 -14.77
C VAL A 142 2.51 3.60 -15.75
N ALA A 143 2.66 3.03 -16.95
CA ALA A 143 1.60 3.00 -17.95
C ALA A 143 0.36 2.23 -17.46
N GLU A 144 0.52 1.12 -16.74
CA GLU A 144 -0.63 0.39 -16.18
C GLU A 144 -1.33 1.16 -15.06
N LEU A 145 -0.58 1.87 -14.22
CA LEU A 145 -1.17 2.75 -13.20
C LEU A 145 -1.94 3.92 -13.82
N ASN A 146 -1.43 4.51 -14.91
CA ASN A 146 -2.15 5.54 -15.66
C ASN A 146 -3.44 4.99 -16.28
N ARG A 147 -3.39 3.80 -16.89
CA ARG A 147 -4.60 3.13 -17.40
C ARG A 147 -5.63 2.87 -16.30
N LEU A 148 -5.19 2.47 -15.11
CA LEU A 148 -6.07 2.28 -13.95
C LEU A 148 -6.69 3.60 -13.50
N PHE A 149 -5.87 4.67 -13.40
CA PHE A 149 -6.36 6.00 -13.07
C PHE A 149 -7.39 6.49 -14.07
N ASP A 150 -7.09 6.39 -15.37
CA ASP A 150 -7.97 6.85 -16.45
C ASP A 150 -9.28 6.06 -16.48
N ALA A 151 -9.24 4.75 -16.25
CA ALA A 151 -10.44 3.93 -16.15
C ALA A 151 -11.33 4.33 -14.96
N ASP A 152 -10.73 4.59 -13.80
CA ASP A 152 -11.46 5.07 -12.62
C ASP A 152 -11.90 6.54 -12.78
N TRP A 153 -11.11 7.36 -13.49
CA TRP A 153 -11.46 8.73 -13.85
C TRP A 153 -12.67 8.79 -14.80
N GLN A 154 -12.66 7.99 -15.86
CA GLN A 154 -13.76 7.93 -16.83
C GLN A 154 -14.97 7.14 -16.32
N GLY A 155 -14.78 6.36 -15.26
CA GLY A 155 -15.86 5.51 -14.72
C GLY A 155 -16.07 4.21 -15.49
N ILE A 156 -15.13 3.83 -16.37
CA ILE A 156 -15.19 2.60 -17.17
C ILE A 156 -14.57 1.40 -16.44
N LYS A 157 -14.78 0.21 -16.98
CA LYS A 157 -14.25 -1.03 -16.41
C LYS A 157 -12.75 -1.16 -16.70
N PHE A 158 -11.95 -1.36 -15.67
CA PHE A 158 -10.53 -1.65 -15.82
C PHE A 158 -10.29 -3.16 -16.00
N LYS A 159 -9.32 -3.50 -16.85
CA LYS A 159 -8.84 -4.88 -17.02
C LYS A 159 -7.32 -4.88 -16.80
N PRO A 160 -6.83 -5.55 -15.72
CA PRO A 160 -5.39 -5.64 -15.47
C PRO A 160 -4.69 -6.48 -16.54
N ILE A 161 -3.43 -6.15 -16.80
CA ILE A 161 -2.52 -6.96 -17.62
C ILE A 161 -1.63 -7.80 -16.70
N SER A 162 -0.85 -8.70 -17.28
CA SER A 162 0.17 -9.45 -16.52
C SER A 162 1.31 -8.50 -16.13
N SER A 163 1.33 -8.07 -14.88
CA SER A 163 2.33 -7.14 -14.32
C SER A 163 2.57 -7.42 -12.85
N PRO A 164 3.58 -6.83 -12.21
CA PRO A 164 3.79 -6.96 -10.77
C PRO A 164 2.72 -6.25 -9.92
N LEU A 165 1.82 -5.46 -10.52
CA LEU A 165 0.78 -4.77 -9.77
C LEU A 165 -0.24 -5.73 -9.17
N VAL A 166 -0.58 -5.46 -7.91
CA VAL A 166 -1.61 -6.16 -7.14
C VAL A 166 -2.81 -5.22 -7.03
N ILE A 167 -3.89 -5.52 -7.76
CA ILE A 167 -5.04 -4.62 -7.92
C ILE A 167 -6.31 -5.32 -7.45
N SER A 168 -6.92 -4.83 -6.37
CA SER A 168 -8.23 -5.31 -5.93
C SER A 168 -9.36 -4.62 -6.71
N PRO A 169 -10.46 -5.33 -6.96
CA PRO A 169 -10.78 -6.72 -6.60
C PRO A 169 -10.34 -7.76 -7.64
N TYR A 170 -9.40 -7.46 -8.54
CA TYR A 170 -9.15 -8.28 -9.72
C TYR A 170 -8.19 -9.44 -9.48
N ASN A 171 -6.99 -9.18 -8.92
CA ASN A 171 -5.91 -10.17 -8.82
C ASN A 171 -5.25 -10.23 -7.44
N SER A 172 -5.70 -9.44 -6.48
CA SER A 172 -5.03 -9.29 -5.18
C SER A 172 -4.99 -10.58 -4.39
N ARG A 173 -6.14 -11.25 -4.25
CA ARG A 173 -6.23 -12.51 -3.52
C ARG A 173 -5.27 -13.54 -4.10
N ASP A 174 -5.36 -13.80 -5.39
CA ASP A 174 -4.55 -14.83 -6.05
C ASP A 174 -3.05 -14.56 -5.92
N LYS A 175 -2.63 -13.31 -6.12
CA LYS A 175 -1.22 -12.93 -6.04
C LYS A 175 -0.68 -13.02 -4.61
N ILE A 176 -1.42 -12.53 -3.63
CA ILE A 176 -0.99 -12.57 -2.23
C ILE A 176 -0.96 -14.00 -1.72
N ILE A 177 -1.99 -14.80 -1.99
CA ILE A 177 -2.02 -16.21 -1.60
C ILE A 177 -0.88 -17.00 -2.26
N ARG A 178 -0.59 -16.74 -3.54
CA ARG A 178 0.57 -17.36 -4.21
C ARG A 178 1.88 -16.95 -3.58
N LEU A 179 2.06 -15.67 -3.24
CA LEU A 179 3.25 -15.20 -2.53
C LEU A 179 3.45 -15.94 -1.21
N LEU A 180 2.42 -16.06 -0.36
CA LEU A 180 2.50 -16.76 0.91
C LEU A 180 2.84 -18.25 0.71
N LYS A 181 2.21 -18.91 -0.28
CA LYS A 181 2.48 -20.32 -0.62
C LYS A 181 3.90 -20.57 -1.13
N SER A 182 4.54 -19.55 -1.74
CA SER A 182 5.90 -19.68 -2.29
C SER A 182 6.99 -19.71 -1.23
N ALA A 183 6.70 -19.32 0.01
CA ALA A 183 7.66 -19.30 1.11
C ALA A 183 8.27 -20.69 1.38
N ARG A 184 9.58 -20.71 1.60
CA ARG A 184 10.35 -21.89 1.97
C ARG A 184 10.96 -21.81 3.35
N HIS A 185 11.40 -20.60 3.74
CA HIS A 185 12.18 -20.37 4.96
C HIS A 185 11.51 -19.39 5.91
N SER A 186 11.02 -18.26 5.40
CA SER A 186 10.51 -17.21 6.26
C SER A 186 9.38 -16.39 5.64
N ILE A 187 8.48 -15.90 6.51
CA ILE A 187 7.48 -14.89 6.17
C ILE A 187 7.51 -13.81 7.24
N ARG A 188 7.62 -12.53 6.81
CA ARG A 188 7.52 -11.36 7.68
C ARG A 188 6.33 -10.52 7.24
N ILE A 189 5.42 -10.24 8.15
CA ILE A 189 4.18 -9.48 7.86
C ILE A 189 4.09 -8.27 8.78
N LEU A 190 3.94 -7.09 8.18
CA LEU A 190 3.50 -5.87 8.85
C LEU A 190 2.12 -5.52 8.29
N ASP A 191 1.07 -5.86 9.02
CA ASP A 191 -0.30 -5.53 8.63
C ASP A 191 -1.16 -5.24 9.86
N ALA A 192 -1.88 -4.11 9.84
CA ALA A 192 -2.73 -3.72 10.95
C ALA A 192 -3.88 -4.70 11.20
N LYS A 193 -4.24 -5.53 10.20
CA LYS A 193 -5.39 -6.44 10.24
C LYS A 193 -5.14 -7.71 9.44
N VAL A 194 -4.92 -8.81 10.13
CA VAL A 194 -4.77 -10.15 9.54
C VAL A 194 -6.02 -10.96 9.92
N GLU A 195 -7.01 -10.95 9.03
CA GLU A 195 -8.36 -11.50 9.27
C GLU A 195 -8.82 -12.44 8.14
N ASP A 196 -8.07 -12.55 7.03
CA ASP A 196 -8.45 -13.37 5.88
C ASP A 196 -8.20 -14.84 6.17
N GLN A 197 -9.27 -15.65 6.22
CA GLN A 197 -9.21 -17.06 6.60
C GLN A 197 -8.36 -17.90 5.65
N GLN A 198 -8.37 -17.58 4.35
CA GLN A 198 -7.54 -18.29 3.38
C GLN A 198 -6.04 -17.98 3.58
N ALA A 199 -5.71 -16.71 3.82
CA ALA A 199 -4.33 -16.32 4.13
C ALA A 199 -3.85 -16.96 5.44
N ILE A 200 -4.67 -16.92 6.49
CA ILE A 200 -4.38 -17.57 7.78
C ILE A 200 -4.15 -19.07 7.60
N GLY A 201 -5.01 -19.76 6.86
CA GLY A 201 -4.84 -21.20 6.58
C GLY A 201 -3.53 -21.51 5.86
N VAL A 202 -3.09 -20.66 4.92
CA VAL A 202 -1.78 -20.79 4.26
C VAL A 202 -0.64 -20.57 5.24
N LEU A 203 -0.72 -19.54 6.09
CA LEU A 203 0.31 -19.25 7.10
C LEU A 203 0.48 -20.43 8.08
N LEU A 204 -0.62 -20.99 8.57
CA LEU A 204 -0.60 -22.16 9.46
C LEU A 204 0.06 -23.38 8.80
N LYS A 205 -0.32 -23.64 7.55
CA LYS A 205 0.27 -24.74 6.78
C LYS A 205 1.78 -24.52 6.62
N LYS A 206 2.22 -23.31 6.28
CA LYS A 206 3.64 -22.97 6.15
C LYS A 206 4.41 -23.09 7.45
N ALA A 207 3.81 -22.66 8.56
CA ALA A 207 4.40 -22.84 9.89
C ALA A 207 4.57 -24.32 10.25
N ALA A 208 3.59 -25.17 9.92
CA ALA A 208 3.68 -26.62 10.10
C ALA A 208 4.75 -27.29 9.19
N GLU A 209 5.02 -26.69 8.02
CA GLU A 209 6.12 -27.09 7.12
C GLU A 209 7.50 -26.60 7.60
N GLY A 210 7.59 -25.91 8.75
CA GLY A 210 8.84 -25.41 9.35
C GLY A 210 9.25 -24.00 8.93
N CYS A 211 8.40 -23.26 8.20
CA CYS A 211 8.65 -21.88 7.84
C CYS A 211 8.56 -20.97 9.07
N ASP A 212 9.57 -20.11 9.31
CA ASP A 212 9.58 -19.13 10.40
C ASP A 212 8.71 -17.91 10.05
N ILE A 213 7.56 -17.79 10.71
CA ILE A 213 6.57 -16.77 10.43
C ILE A 213 6.46 -15.79 11.59
N LYS A 214 6.76 -14.51 11.32
CA LYS A 214 6.60 -13.44 12.28
C LYS A 214 5.64 -12.37 11.76
N ILE A 215 4.67 -12.00 12.57
CA ILE A 215 3.62 -11.04 12.22
C ILE A 215 3.58 -9.91 13.26
N ILE A 216 3.77 -8.69 12.82
CA ILE A 216 3.45 -7.50 13.60
C ILE A 216 2.06 -7.04 13.13
N SER A 217 1.07 -7.12 14.03
CA SER A 217 -0.30 -6.72 13.74
C SER A 217 -0.95 -6.07 14.95
N ARG A 218 -1.97 -5.27 14.71
CA ARG A 218 -2.81 -4.69 15.75
C ARG A 218 -3.90 -5.65 16.20
N ASP A 219 -4.55 -6.24 15.21
CA ASP A 219 -5.70 -7.11 15.36
C ASP A 219 -5.48 -8.37 14.53
N ILE A 220 -5.57 -9.54 15.16
CA ILE A 220 -5.47 -10.84 14.52
C ILE A 220 -6.67 -11.65 14.99
N ASP A 221 -7.40 -12.19 14.03
CA ASP A 221 -8.58 -13.01 14.27
C ASP A 221 -8.18 -14.51 14.21
N TYR A 222 -7.30 -14.91 15.14
CA TYR A 222 -6.87 -16.31 15.24
C TYR A 222 -6.41 -16.66 16.65
N GLU A 223 -6.89 -17.80 17.15
CA GLU A 223 -6.60 -18.34 18.48
C GLU A 223 -5.69 -19.58 18.49
N GLY A 224 -5.13 -19.96 17.35
CA GLY A 224 -4.26 -21.14 17.24
C GLY A 224 -2.78 -20.84 17.52
N ILE A 225 -2.13 -21.71 18.26
CA ILE A 225 -0.69 -21.66 18.53
C ILE A 225 0.02 -22.64 17.58
N SER A 226 0.97 -22.15 16.79
CA SER A 226 1.93 -22.98 16.08
C SER A 226 3.33 -22.58 16.55
N ALA A 227 4.21 -23.55 16.74
CA ALA A 227 5.57 -23.31 17.23
C ALA A 227 6.38 -22.32 16.36
N ASN A 228 6.03 -22.20 15.07
CA ASN A 228 6.73 -21.37 14.11
C ASN A 228 5.89 -20.15 13.64
N LEU A 229 4.81 -19.81 14.33
CA LEU A 229 3.95 -18.66 14.00
C LEU A 229 3.87 -17.72 15.21
N HIS A 230 4.52 -16.58 15.09
CA HIS A 230 4.68 -15.63 16.19
C HIS A 230 4.02 -14.29 15.89
N PHE A 231 3.37 -13.72 16.91
CA PHE A 231 2.67 -12.45 16.81
C PHE A 231 3.18 -11.45 17.83
N ARG A 232 3.37 -10.21 17.38
CA ARG A 232 3.65 -9.09 18.27
C ARG A 232 2.84 -7.86 17.88
N LYS A 233 2.64 -6.97 18.87
CA LYS A 233 2.00 -5.68 18.67
C LYS A 233 3.05 -4.58 18.71
N LEU A 234 3.08 -3.75 17.68
CA LEU A 234 4.00 -2.62 17.62
C LEU A 234 3.69 -1.63 18.74
N ALA A 235 4.68 -1.32 19.57
CA ALA A 235 4.50 -0.42 20.71
C ALA A 235 4.85 1.03 20.36
N ARG A 236 5.95 1.26 19.61
CA ARG A 236 6.53 2.58 19.37
C ARG A 236 5.73 3.43 18.38
N PHE A 237 5.18 2.82 17.32
CA PHE A 237 4.49 3.51 16.24
C PHE A 237 3.09 2.95 16.06
N LYS A 238 2.19 3.76 15.50
CA LYS A 238 0.92 3.23 15.01
C LYS A 238 1.19 2.36 13.77
N LEU A 239 0.89 1.09 13.85
CA LEU A 239 0.98 0.23 12.67
C LEU A 239 -0.12 0.59 11.67
N HIS A 240 0.29 0.93 10.45
CA HIS A 240 -0.62 1.17 9.32
C HIS A 240 -0.10 0.54 8.02
N ALA A 241 1.14 0.04 8.01
CA ALA A 241 1.74 -0.70 6.89
C ALA A 241 0.88 -1.89 6.43
N LYS A 242 1.04 -2.28 5.19
CA LYS A 242 0.59 -3.52 4.58
C LYS A 242 1.75 -4.00 3.71
N CYS A 243 2.55 -4.85 4.31
CA CYS A 243 3.78 -5.33 3.72
C CYS A 243 4.00 -6.79 4.10
N ILE A 244 4.41 -7.59 3.13
CA ILE A 244 4.77 -9.00 3.31
C ILE A 244 6.14 -9.19 2.67
N VAL A 245 7.07 -9.80 3.39
CA VAL A 245 8.35 -10.25 2.84
C VAL A 245 8.43 -11.76 2.95
N VAL A 246 8.87 -12.40 1.88
CA VAL A 246 9.05 -13.86 1.79
C VAL A 246 10.49 -14.17 1.46
N ASP A 247 11.11 -15.00 2.30
CA ASP A 247 12.47 -15.54 2.16
C ASP A 247 13.55 -14.45 1.94
N GLY A 248 13.34 -13.22 2.47
CA GLY A 248 14.24 -12.08 2.27
C GLY A 248 14.49 -11.69 0.81
N ARG A 249 13.62 -12.13 -0.10
CA ARG A 249 13.80 -12.01 -1.55
C ARG A 249 12.64 -11.33 -2.26
N CYS A 250 11.43 -11.76 -1.97
CA CYS A 250 10.23 -11.22 -2.59
C CYS A 250 9.45 -10.40 -1.57
N PHE A 251 8.84 -9.30 -2.02
CA PHE A 251 7.97 -8.53 -1.15
C PHE A 251 6.70 -8.07 -1.85
N PHE A 252 5.64 -7.98 -1.08
CA PHE A 252 4.42 -7.25 -1.39
C PHE A 252 4.37 -5.98 -0.55
N LEU A 253 3.95 -4.87 -1.16
CA LEU A 253 3.70 -3.61 -0.50
C LEU A 253 2.51 -2.93 -1.17
N GLY A 254 1.52 -2.47 -0.38
CA GLY A 254 0.33 -1.87 -0.97
C GLY A 254 -0.66 -1.29 0.04
N SER A 255 -1.86 -1.05 -0.43
CA SER A 255 -2.95 -0.54 0.40
C SER A 255 -3.86 -1.65 0.96
N GLN A 256 -3.71 -2.88 0.48
CA GLN A 256 -4.49 -4.05 0.89
C GLN A 256 -4.07 -4.56 2.26
N ASN A 257 -5.01 -4.63 3.22
CA ASN A 257 -4.84 -5.47 4.41
C ASN A 257 -5.15 -6.93 4.06
N LEU A 258 -4.61 -7.88 4.83
CA LEU A 258 -4.94 -9.30 4.75
C LEU A 258 -6.34 -9.58 5.33
N ARG A 259 -7.34 -9.08 4.62
CA ARG A 259 -8.76 -9.27 4.93
C ARG A 259 -9.59 -9.28 3.65
N GLU A 260 -10.63 -10.11 3.63
CA GLU A 260 -11.49 -10.31 2.47
C GLU A 260 -11.96 -9.00 1.82
N VAL A 261 -12.50 -8.07 2.61
CA VAL A 261 -13.02 -6.81 2.07
C VAL A 261 -11.96 -5.99 1.33
N SER A 262 -10.68 -6.07 1.70
CA SER A 262 -9.57 -5.38 1.04
C SER A 262 -9.10 -6.11 -0.21
N LEU A 263 -9.13 -7.43 -0.19
CA LEU A 263 -8.67 -8.25 -1.31
C LEU A 263 -9.70 -8.31 -2.44
N ASP A 264 -11.02 -8.39 -2.10
CA ASP A 264 -12.05 -8.75 -3.07
C ASP A 264 -13.11 -7.66 -3.32
N HIS A 265 -13.20 -6.62 -2.47
CA HIS A 265 -14.33 -5.70 -2.52
C HIS A 265 -13.96 -4.21 -2.54
N ARG A 266 -12.70 -3.86 -2.41
CA ARG A 266 -12.23 -2.48 -2.48
C ARG A 266 -11.38 -2.26 -3.73
N ARG A 267 -11.28 -1.02 -4.16
CA ARG A 267 -10.20 -0.61 -5.06
C ARG A 267 -8.97 -0.33 -4.22
N GLU A 268 -8.01 -1.24 -4.29
CA GLU A 268 -6.72 -1.14 -3.63
C GLU A 268 -5.61 -1.39 -4.66
N VAL A 269 -4.43 -0.85 -4.44
CA VAL A 269 -3.25 -1.04 -5.29
C VAL A 269 -2.04 -1.38 -4.42
N GLY A 270 -1.29 -2.34 -4.87
CA GLY A 270 0.00 -2.73 -4.34
C GLY A 270 0.92 -3.23 -5.44
N ILE A 271 2.10 -3.64 -5.06
CA ILE A 271 3.11 -4.19 -5.95
C ILE A 271 3.76 -5.42 -5.31
N LEU A 272 4.07 -6.43 -6.13
CA LEU A 272 4.74 -7.64 -5.73
C LEU A 272 5.97 -7.81 -6.61
N ILE A 273 7.15 -7.74 -6.01
CA ILE A 273 8.44 -7.69 -6.72
C ILE A 273 9.42 -8.67 -6.08
N GLU A 274 10.31 -9.20 -6.90
CA GLU A 274 11.54 -9.85 -6.48
C GLU A 274 12.67 -8.84 -6.48
N ASP A 275 13.09 -8.40 -5.30
CA ASP A 275 14.24 -7.53 -5.08
C ASP A 275 14.82 -7.80 -3.69
N THR A 276 15.95 -8.52 -3.66
CA THR A 276 16.59 -8.94 -2.42
C THR A 276 17.08 -7.74 -1.59
N VAL A 277 17.56 -6.67 -2.24
CA VAL A 277 18.10 -5.51 -1.52
C VAL A 277 16.98 -4.78 -0.77
N ILE A 278 15.85 -4.55 -1.42
CA ILE A 278 14.69 -3.90 -0.79
C ILE A 278 14.03 -4.83 0.22
N ALA A 279 13.86 -6.12 -0.10
CA ALA A 279 13.27 -7.10 0.81
C ALA A 279 14.05 -7.17 2.13
N GLN A 280 15.39 -7.30 2.07
CA GLN A 280 16.26 -7.31 3.24
C GLN A 280 16.26 -5.97 4.01
N ARG A 281 16.11 -4.83 3.30
CA ARG A 281 15.95 -3.53 3.96
C ARG A 281 14.64 -3.47 4.75
N ILE A 282 13.55 -4.00 4.20
CA ILE A 282 12.27 -4.11 4.91
C ILE A 282 12.38 -5.05 6.10
N GLU A 283 13.06 -6.21 5.96
CA GLU A 283 13.27 -7.15 7.06
C GLU A 283 14.09 -6.54 8.21
N ARG A 284 15.13 -5.77 7.93
CA ARG A 284 15.86 -5.06 9.00
C ARG A 284 14.95 -4.13 9.80
N ILE A 285 14.10 -3.36 9.13
CA ILE A 285 13.11 -2.50 9.80
C ILE A 285 12.09 -3.34 10.57
N PHE A 286 11.67 -4.48 10.00
CA PHE A 286 10.79 -5.42 10.68
C PHE A 286 11.44 -5.95 11.97
N ASP A 287 12.70 -6.36 11.92
CA ASP A 287 13.40 -6.92 13.08
C ASP A 287 13.62 -5.87 14.18
N GLU A 288 13.94 -4.62 13.82
CA GLU A 288 13.97 -3.50 14.76
C GLU A 288 12.60 -3.28 15.43
N ASP A 289 11.54 -3.27 14.66
CA ASP A 289 10.16 -3.13 15.15
C ASP A 289 9.75 -4.35 15.99
N TRP A 290 10.15 -5.56 15.59
CA TRP A 290 9.88 -6.80 16.29
C TRP A 290 10.52 -6.82 17.69
N ASN A 291 11.78 -6.43 17.80
CA ASN A 291 12.50 -6.39 19.07
C ASN A 291 11.93 -5.34 20.04
N ASN A 292 11.31 -4.29 19.52
CA ASN A 292 10.64 -3.25 20.30
C ASN A 292 9.11 -3.48 20.45
N ALA A 293 8.58 -4.58 19.93
CA ALA A 293 7.17 -4.93 20.00
C ALA A 293 6.86 -5.75 21.26
N THR A 294 5.63 -5.65 21.75
CA THR A 294 5.16 -6.44 22.88
C THR A 294 4.49 -7.72 22.40
N GLU A 295 4.77 -8.83 23.07
CA GLU A 295 4.00 -10.06 22.87
C GLU A 295 2.54 -9.82 23.25
N LYS A 296 1.63 -10.34 22.44
CA LYS A 296 0.22 -10.36 22.80
C LYS A 296 0.07 -11.40 23.90
N ALA A 297 -0.30 -10.98 25.11
CA ALA A 297 -0.63 -11.93 26.16
C ALA A 297 -1.70 -12.89 25.61
N SER A 298 -1.40 -14.18 25.60
CA SER A 298 -2.34 -15.25 25.36
C SER A 298 -3.28 -15.32 26.58
N GLY A 299 -4.32 -14.52 26.56
CA GLY A 299 -5.38 -14.54 27.59
C GLY A 299 -6.73 -14.67 26.92
N PRO A 300 -7.62 -15.52 27.46
CA PRO A 300 -8.96 -15.66 26.94
C PRO A 300 -9.72 -14.35 27.10
N LYS A 301 -10.46 -13.96 26.05
CA LYS A 301 -11.57 -13.01 26.18
C LYS A 301 -12.83 -13.75 26.57
#